data_ee1d2aa7f542b537566dc50d97b65c7a
#
_entry.id   ee1d2aa7f542b537566dc50d97b65c7a
#
_cell.length_a   1.000
_cell.length_b   1.000
_cell.length_c   1.000
_cell.angle_alpha   90.00
_cell.angle_beta   90.00
_cell.angle_gamma   90.00
#
_symmetry.space_group_name_H-M   'P 1'
#
loop_
_entity.id
_entity.type
_entity.pdbx_description
1 polymer ?
#
loop_
_entity_poly.entity_id
_entity_poly.type
_entity_poly.pdbx_seq_one_letter_code
_entity_poly.pdbx_strand_id
1 'polypeptide(L)'
;VSDWDKTRYKEAFDQVLAYIEAGDIYQANLTFSLFANFEGDPWTLYKDLQKKQKVKHGAFVHLDNETSILSRSPELFFKTDSEMNISTRPMKGTQPRDRDAEKDKQNLKFLKNDIKNRAENLMIVDLLRNDISRISKVGTVKVPELYRVETYETVHQMTSLIIGEMNKKTTI
;
A
#
# COMPACT_ATOMS: atom_id res chain seq x y z
N VAL A 1 -2.47 -10.88 21.13
CA VAL A 1 -1.65 -12.11 21.16
C VAL A 1 -1.48 -12.59 19.74
N SER A 2 -0.32 -13.12 19.39
CA SER A 2 -0.06 -13.77 18.11
C SER A 2 -0.05 -15.29 18.30
N ASP A 3 -0.45 -16.02 17.29
CA ASP A 3 -0.22 -17.47 17.18
C ASP A 3 1.19 -17.82 16.67
N TRP A 4 1.97 -16.82 16.28
CA TRP A 4 3.37 -16.94 15.91
C TRP A 4 4.26 -16.62 17.10
N ASP A 5 5.12 -17.56 17.46
CA ASP A 5 6.24 -17.33 18.36
C ASP A 5 7.49 -16.86 17.57
N LYS A 6 8.56 -16.57 18.29
CA LYS A 6 9.83 -16.15 17.70
C LYS A 6 10.44 -17.20 16.79
N THR A 7 10.27 -18.48 17.10
CA THR A 7 10.81 -19.60 16.33
C THR A 7 10.13 -19.69 14.98
N ARG A 8 8.80 -19.74 14.98
CA ARG A 8 8.00 -19.75 13.73
C ARG A 8 8.26 -18.55 12.85
N TYR A 9 8.37 -17.34 13.46
CA TYR A 9 8.73 -16.15 12.69
C TYR A 9 10.10 -16.30 12.02
N LYS A 10 11.11 -16.79 12.77
CA LYS A 10 12.46 -16.98 12.23
C LYS A 10 12.48 -17.99 11.09
N GLU A 11 11.81 -19.12 11.23
CA GLU A 11 11.73 -20.15 10.18
C GLU A 11 11.10 -19.59 8.89
N ALA A 12 9.98 -18.87 9.01
CA ALA A 12 9.33 -18.24 7.87
C ALA A 12 10.21 -17.15 7.23
N PHE A 13 10.93 -16.37 8.02
CA PHE A 13 11.86 -15.36 7.55
C PHE A 13 13.04 -15.98 6.80
N ASP A 14 13.66 -17.02 7.35
CA ASP A 14 14.77 -17.75 6.73
C ASP A 14 14.32 -18.38 5.39
N GLN A 15 13.09 -18.89 5.31
CA GLN A 15 12.52 -19.43 4.07
C GLN A 15 12.32 -18.33 3.01
N VAL A 16 11.85 -17.13 3.39
CA VAL A 16 11.74 -15.99 2.48
C VAL A 16 13.11 -15.58 1.95
N LEU A 17 14.13 -15.54 2.81
CA LEU A 17 15.49 -15.23 2.38
C LEU A 17 16.01 -16.27 1.38
N ALA A 18 15.78 -17.56 1.62
CA ALA A 18 16.17 -18.62 0.69
C ALA A 18 15.53 -18.47 -0.69
N TYR A 19 14.25 -18.11 -0.76
CA TYR A 19 13.57 -17.81 -2.04
C TYR A 19 14.16 -16.58 -2.76
N ILE A 20 14.56 -15.55 -2.02
CA ILE A 20 15.21 -14.37 -2.61
C ILE A 20 16.60 -14.74 -3.15
N GLU A 21 17.39 -15.51 -2.39
CA GLU A 21 18.72 -15.97 -2.79
C GLU A 21 18.66 -16.91 -4.00
N ALA A 22 17.63 -17.76 -4.09
CA ALA A 22 17.39 -18.63 -5.25
C ALA A 22 16.90 -17.86 -6.50
N GLY A 23 16.47 -16.62 -6.35
CA GLY A 23 15.90 -15.82 -7.44
C GLY A 23 14.43 -16.15 -7.76
N ASP A 24 13.76 -16.94 -6.91
CA ASP A 24 12.34 -17.29 -7.08
C ASP A 24 11.43 -16.10 -6.83
N ILE A 25 11.81 -15.23 -5.90
CA ILE A 25 11.15 -13.96 -5.59
C ILE A 25 12.22 -12.88 -5.36
N TYR A 26 11.85 -11.62 -5.48
CA TYR A 26 12.74 -10.49 -5.22
C TYR A 26 12.33 -9.67 -3.99
N GLN A 27 11.11 -9.80 -3.52
CA GLN A 27 10.58 -9.15 -2.32
C GLN A 27 9.41 -9.96 -1.74
N ALA A 28 9.26 -9.93 -0.41
CA ALA A 28 8.06 -10.39 0.27
C ALA A 28 7.72 -9.47 1.45
N ASN A 29 6.43 -9.33 1.74
CA ASN A 29 5.94 -8.80 3.00
C ASN A 29 5.55 -9.97 3.90
N LEU A 30 6.42 -10.33 4.85
CA LEU A 30 6.11 -11.37 5.82
C LEU A 30 5.12 -10.82 6.85
N THR A 31 3.89 -11.31 6.81
CA THR A 31 2.81 -10.86 7.68
C THR A 31 2.25 -12.00 8.53
N PHE A 32 1.74 -11.66 9.69
CA PHE A 32 1.03 -12.59 10.58
C PHE A 32 -0.05 -11.85 11.37
N SER A 33 -1.06 -12.59 11.86
CA SER A 33 -2.18 -12.00 12.57
C SER A 33 -1.85 -11.74 14.04
N LEU A 34 -2.37 -10.62 14.55
CA LEU A 34 -2.45 -10.33 15.98
C LEU A 34 -3.92 -10.40 16.41
N PHE A 35 -4.17 -11.03 17.51
CA PHE A 35 -5.50 -11.20 18.08
C PHE A 35 -5.63 -10.42 19.39
N ALA A 36 -6.78 -9.79 19.59
CA ALA A 36 -7.14 -9.14 20.84
C ALA A 36 -8.65 -9.28 21.07
N ASN A 37 -9.03 -9.40 22.34
CA ASN A 37 -10.43 -9.28 22.71
C ASN A 37 -10.84 -7.82 22.60
N PHE A 38 -12.02 -7.59 22.04
CA PHE A 38 -12.63 -6.27 21.92
C PHE A 38 -14.07 -6.34 22.45
N GLU A 39 -14.42 -5.43 23.32
CA GLU A 39 -15.78 -5.22 23.80
C GLU A 39 -16.24 -3.83 23.36
N GLY A 40 -17.36 -3.77 22.65
CA GLY A 40 -17.93 -2.51 22.17
C GLY A 40 -18.46 -2.59 20.75
N ASP A 41 -18.90 -1.44 20.25
CA ASP A 41 -19.42 -1.30 18.91
C ASP A 41 -18.27 -1.09 17.88
N PRO A 42 -18.15 -1.96 16.86
CA PRO A 42 -17.10 -1.85 15.85
C PRO A 42 -17.09 -0.52 15.07
N TRP A 43 -18.26 0.09 14.86
CA TRP A 43 -18.36 1.39 14.20
C TRP A 43 -17.76 2.51 15.06
N THR A 44 -17.98 2.46 16.36
CA THR A 44 -17.37 3.41 17.29
C THR A 44 -15.84 3.28 17.31
N LEU A 45 -15.33 2.04 17.35
CA LEU A 45 -13.89 1.77 17.22
C LEU A 45 -13.34 2.34 15.89
N TYR A 46 -14.02 2.12 14.77
CA TYR A 46 -13.60 2.65 13.48
C TYR A 46 -13.51 4.19 13.49
N LYS A 47 -14.50 4.87 14.07
CA LYS A 47 -14.50 6.35 14.21
C LYS A 47 -13.32 6.84 15.05
N ASP A 48 -12.98 6.14 16.13
CA ASP A 48 -11.86 6.53 16.97
C ASP A 48 -10.50 6.29 16.29
N LEU A 49 -10.36 5.22 15.54
CA LEU A 49 -9.20 5.00 14.67
C LEU A 49 -9.10 6.10 13.59
N GLN A 50 -10.24 6.53 13.03
CA GLN A 50 -10.27 7.60 12.04
C GLN A 50 -9.79 8.94 12.59
N LYS A 51 -10.13 9.27 13.83
CA LYS A 51 -9.65 10.49 14.50
C LYS A 51 -8.14 10.50 14.70
N LYS A 52 -7.56 9.33 15.02
CA LYS A 52 -6.11 9.18 15.26
C LYS A 52 -5.27 9.26 14.00
N GLN A 53 -5.79 8.77 12.88
CA GLN A 53 -5.06 8.76 11.61
C GLN A 53 -6.04 8.90 10.45
N LYS A 54 -5.97 10.02 9.75
CA LYS A 54 -6.72 10.25 8.52
C LYS A 54 -6.04 9.54 7.35
N VAL A 55 -6.77 8.68 6.65
CA VAL A 55 -6.30 7.99 5.44
C VAL A 55 -7.31 8.15 4.32
N LYS A 56 -6.82 8.07 3.06
CA LYS A 56 -7.66 8.30 1.87
C LYS A 56 -8.57 7.12 1.54
N HIS A 57 -8.15 5.90 1.87
CA HIS A 57 -8.78 4.65 1.44
C HIS A 57 -9.23 3.80 2.64
N GLY A 58 -9.69 4.46 3.71
CA GLY A 58 -10.31 3.78 4.83
C GLY A 58 -11.70 3.27 4.47
N ALA A 59 -12.08 2.10 4.98
CA ALA A 59 -13.39 1.51 4.78
C ALA A 59 -13.88 0.81 6.06
N PHE A 60 -15.17 0.88 6.29
CA PHE A 60 -15.88 0.06 7.25
C PHE A 60 -16.85 -0.84 6.46
N VAL A 61 -16.70 -2.16 6.60
CA VAL A 61 -17.55 -3.12 5.91
C VAL A 61 -18.17 -4.03 6.97
N HIS A 62 -19.49 -4.03 7.02
CA HIS A 62 -20.27 -4.92 7.88
C HIS A 62 -20.74 -6.10 7.03
N LEU A 63 -20.20 -7.28 7.30
CA LEU A 63 -20.48 -8.47 6.51
C LEU A 63 -21.73 -9.19 7.03
N ASP A 64 -21.83 -9.31 8.36
CA ASP A 64 -22.93 -9.97 9.05
C ASP A 64 -23.01 -9.48 10.51
N ASN A 65 -23.91 -10.05 11.33
CA ASN A 65 -24.13 -9.61 12.72
C ASN A 65 -22.89 -9.75 13.62
N GLU A 66 -21.89 -10.53 13.23
CA GLU A 66 -20.72 -10.85 14.07
C GLU A 66 -19.40 -10.32 13.46
N THR A 67 -19.39 -10.03 12.15
CA THR A 67 -18.15 -9.75 11.42
C THR A 67 -18.16 -8.35 10.82
N SER A 68 -17.19 -7.56 11.20
CA SER A 68 -16.90 -6.25 10.60
C SER A 68 -15.43 -6.12 10.22
N ILE A 69 -15.18 -5.51 9.06
CA ILE A 69 -13.81 -5.17 8.60
C ILE A 69 -13.61 -3.67 8.76
N LEU A 70 -12.59 -3.30 9.51
CA LEU A 70 -12.18 -1.93 9.79
C LEU A 70 -10.86 -1.64 9.06
N SER A 71 -10.93 -1.17 7.84
CA SER A 71 -9.73 -0.86 7.05
C SER A 71 -9.29 0.60 7.22
N ARG A 72 -8.01 0.80 7.49
CA ARG A 72 -7.35 2.12 7.57
C ARG A 72 -6.18 2.18 6.59
N SER A 73 -6.46 1.91 5.30
CA SER A 73 -5.43 1.88 4.26
C SER A 73 -5.07 3.28 3.76
N PRO A 74 -3.80 3.65 3.73
CA PRO A 74 -3.31 4.84 3.02
C PRO A 74 -3.16 4.61 1.52
N GLU A 75 -3.06 3.35 1.09
CA GLU A 75 -2.69 2.94 -0.27
C GLU A 75 -3.91 2.57 -1.10
N LEU A 76 -3.92 3.00 -2.36
CA LEU A 76 -4.93 2.63 -3.33
C LEU A 76 -4.51 1.36 -4.07
N PHE A 77 -5.21 0.26 -3.81
CA PHE A 77 -5.02 -0.97 -4.58
C PHE A 77 -5.44 -0.75 -6.03
N PHE A 78 -6.72 -0.50 -6.28
CA PHE A 78 -7.20 0.03 -7.56
C PHE A 78 -8.52 0.79 -7.38
N LYS A 79 -8.85 1.59 -8.38
CA LYS A 79 -10.13 2.28 -8.51
C LYS A 79 -10.56 2.24 -9.97
N THR A 80 -11.84 2.02 -10.20
CA THR A 80 -12.47 2.11 -11.52
C THR A 80 -13.53 3.20 -11.52
N ASP A 81 -13.87 3.70 -12.69
CA ASP A 81 -14.97 4.64 -12.89
C ASP A 81 -15.98 4.15 -13.95
N SER A 82 -17.06 4.89 -14.12
CA SER A 82 -18.13 4.59 -15.08
C SER A 82 -17.69 4.65 -16.55
N GLU A 83 -16.56 5.25 -16.85
CA GLU A 83 -15.97 5.35 -18.18
C GLU A 83 -14.98 4.22 -18.46
N MET A 84 -14.93 3.22 -17.59
CA MET A 84 -14.01 2.07 -17.68
C MET A 84 -12.54 2.45 -17.52
N ASN A 85 -12.22 3.57 -16.88
CA ASN A 85 -10.85 3.86 -16.49
C ASN A 85 -10.49 3.10 -15.22
N ILE A 86 -9.25 2.63 -15.16
CA ILE A 86 -8.68 2.01 -13.97
C ILE A 86 -7.45 2.82 -13.52
N SER A 87 -7.28 2.95 -12.22
CA SER A 87 -6.10 3.57 -11.62
C SER A 87 -5.64 2.80 -10.39
N THR A 88 -4.33 2.78 -10.16
CA THR A 88 -3.69 2.26 -8.96
C THR A 88 -2.59 3.21 -8.51
N ARG A 89 -2.33 3.28 -7.18
CA ARG A 89 -1.31 4.18 -6.63
C ARG A 89 -0.48 3.46 -5.58
N PRO A 90 0.54 2.72 -5.99
CA PRO A 90 1.47 2.07 -5.07
C PRO A 90 2.28 3.08 -4.26
N MET A 91 2.64 2.69 -3.04
CA MET A 91 3.44 3.46 -2.11
C MET A 91 4.68 2.66 -1.70
N LYS A 92 5.86 3.18 -1.97
CA LYS A 92 7.15 2.64 -1.52
C LYS A 92 8.09 3.78 -1.17
N GLY A 93 8.72 3.67 -0.02
CA GLY A 93 9.57 4.71 0.53
C GLY A 93 8.81 5.63 1.49
N THR A 94 9.32 5.72 2.72
CA THR A 94 8.73 6.51 3.80
C THR A 94 9.82 7.25 4.56
N GLN A 95 9.56 8.51 4.88
CA GLN A 95 10.37 9.30 5.79
C GLN A 95 9.48 9.94 6.86
N PRO A 96 9.93 10.03 8.11
CA PRO A 96 9.17 10.69 9.16
C PRO A 96 9.03 12.19 8.89
N ARG A 97 7.93 12.76 9.38
CA ARG A 97 7.83 14.21 9.54
C ARG A 97 8.71 14.67 10.70
N ASP A 98 9.19 15.91 10.63
CA ASP A 98 9.92 16.53 11.73
C ASP A 98 9.24 17.85 12.13
N ARG A 99 9.31 18.20 13.42
CA ARG A 99 8.80 19.49 13.93
C ARG A 99 9.69 20.66 13.50
N ASP A 100 10.97 20.41 13.29
CA ASP A 100 11.89 21.34 12.69
C ASP A 100 11.66 21.39 11.18
N ALA A 101 11.27 22.55 10.66
CA ALA A 101 10.90 22.74 9.27
C ALA A 101 12.05 22.43 8.28
N GLU A 102 13.31 22.72 8.68
CA GLU A 102 14.45 22.43 7.79
C GLU A 102 14.75 20.94 7.74
N LYS A 103 14.66 20.22 8.86
CA LYS A 103 14.78 18.75 8.88
C LYS A 103 13.65 18.07 8.13
N ASP A 104 12.42 18.55 8.28
CA ASP A 104 11.26 18.04 7.55
C ASP A 104 11.47 18.16 6.03
N LYS A 105 11.97 19.32 5.58
CA LYS A 105 12.33 19.56 4.19
C LYS A 105 13.49 18.68 3.69
N GLN A 106 14.48 18.42 4.56
CA GLN A 106 15.59 17.52 4.26
C GLN A 106 15.08 16.07 4.10
N ASN A 107 14.20 15.59 4.99
CA ASN A 107 13.57 14.27 4.91
C ASN A 107 12.77 14.10 3.60
N LEU A 108 12.00 15.13 3.23
CA LEU A 108 11.26 15.13 1.95
C LEU A 108 12.23 15.09 0.76
N LYS A 109 13.27 15.93 0.77
CA LYS A 109 14.26 15.98 -0.31
C LYS A 109 15.05 14.67 -0.41
N PHE A 110 15.41 14.08 0.73
CA PHE A 110 16.06 12.77 0.78
C PHE A 110 15.16 11.72 0.11
N LEU A 111 13.92 11.57 0.56
CA LEU A 111 13.00 10.58 0.00
C LEU A 111 12.82 10.73 -1.51
N LYS A 112 12.70 11.97 -1.98
CA LYS A 112 12.53 12.26 -3.41
C LYS A 112 13.71 11.81 -4.28
N ASN A 113 14.94 11.82 -3.72
CA ASN A 113 16.18 11.60 -4.48
C ASN A 113 16.86 10.27 -4.15
N ASP A 114 16.42 9.56 -3.12
CA ASP A 114 17.05 8.33 -2.67
C ASP A 114 16.90 7.22 -3.71
N ILE A 115 18.04 6.71 -4.16
CA ILE A 115 18.13 5.71 -5.23
C ILE A 115 17.42 4.42 -4.85
N LYS A 116 17.56 3.97 -3.59
CA LYS A 116 16.94 2.74 -3.10
C LYS A 116 15.41 2.85 -3.13
N ASN A 117 14.85 3.89 -2.52
CA ASN A 117 13.39 4.10 -2.49
C ASN A 117 12.81 4.26 -3.90
N ARG A 118 13.52 4.92 -4.81
CA ARG A 118 13.11 5.04 -6.20
C ARG A 118 13.15 3.70 -6.93
N ALA A 119 14.18 2.89 -6.72
CA ALA A 119 14.29 1.56 -7.32
C ALA A 119 13.17 0.61 -6.82
N GLU A 120 12.88 0.60 -5.53
CA GLU A 120 11.78 -0.16 -4.94
C GLU A 120 10.41 0.29 -5.50
N ASN A 121 10.20 1.60 -5.62
CA ASN A 121 8.97 2.14 -6.19
C ASN A 121 8.83 1.77 -7.67
N LEU A 122 9.89 1.91 -8.46
CA LEU A 122 9.90 1.56 -9.89
C LEU A 122 9.56 0.09 -10.14
N MET A 123 10.13 -0.80 -9.33
CA MET A 123 9.87 -2.24 -9.42
C MET A 123 8.37 -2.55 -9.25
N ILE A 124 7.70 -1.93 -8.30
CA ILE A 124 6.26 -2.11 -8.09
C ILE A 124 5.44 -1.42 -9.18
N VAL A 125 5.89 -0.28 -9.68
CA VAL A 125 5.27 0.39 -10.85
C VAL A 125 5.29 -0.53 -12.06
N ASP A 126 6.40 -1.18 -12.36
CA ASP A 126 6.51 -2.09 -13.51
C ASP A 126 5.64 -3.34 -13.35
N LEU A 127 5.57 -3.91 -12.14
CA LEU A 127 4.65 -5.00 -11.83
C LEU A 127 3.20 -4.58 -12.09
N LEU A 128 2.75 -3.47 -11.52
CA LEU A 128 1.37 -3.00 -11.66
C LEU A 128 1.04 -2.50 -13.07
N ARG A 129 2.01 -1.95 -13.81
CA ARG A 129 1.84 -1.65 -15.24
C ARG A 129 1.54 -2.93 -16.03
N ASN A 130 2.27 -4.02 -15.75
CA ASN A 130 2.02 -5.31 -16.37
C ASN A 130 0.61 -5.82 -16.04
N ASP A 131 0.22 -5.80 -14.76
CA ASP A 131 -1.09 -6.28 -14.31
C ASP A 131 -2.24 -5.46 -14.93
N ILE A 132 -2.15 -4.13 -14.90
CA ILE A 132 -3.13 -3.23 -15.52
C ILE A 132 -3.17 -3.45 -17.04
N SER A 133 -2.04 -3.71 -17.70
CA SER A 133 -1.98 -3.92 -19.15
C SER A 133 -2.77 -5.14 -19.61
N ARG A 134 -2.85 -6.19 -18.79
CA ARG A 134 -3.58 -7.42 -19.09
C ARG A 134 -5.09 -7.22 -19.21
N ILE A 135 -5.62 -6.20 -18.57
CA ILE A 135 -7.05 -5.88 -18.53
C ILE A 135 -7.40 -4.58 -19.25
N SER A 136 -6.42 -3.87 -19.77
CA SER A 136 -6.59 -2.57 -20.44
C SER A 136 -6.47 -2.68 -21.96
N LYS A 137 -7.03 -1.70 -22.65
CA LYS A 137 -6.81 -1.51 -24.09
C LYS A 137 -5.35 -1.23 -24.37
N VAL A 138 -4.83 -1.80 -25.45
CA VAL A 138 -3.42 -1.63 -25.86
C VAL A 138 -3.11 -0.14 -26.04
N GLY A 139 -1.98 0.30 -25.47
CA GLY A 139 -1.49 1.68 -25.59
C GLY A 139 -2.13 2.69 -24.62
N THR A 140 -3.09 2.26 -23.75
CA THR A 140 -3.74 3.18 -22.80
C THR A 140 -3.07 3.24 -21.44
N VAL A 141 -2.24 2.24 -21.09
CA VAL A 141 -1.55 2.22 -19.81
C VAL A 141 -0.47 3.27 -19.75
N LYS A 142 -0.55 4.16 -18.77
CA LYS A 142 0.37 5.30 -18.58
C LYS A 142 0.74 5.44 -17.09
N VAL A 143 1.88 6.10 -16.84
CA VAL A 143 2.34 6.50 -15.51
C VAL A 143 2.47 8.02 -15.49
N PRO A 144 1.35 8.75 -15.28
CA PRO A 144 1.37 10.22 -15.30
C PRO A 144 2.13 10.85 -14.13
N GLU A 145 2.24 10.13 -13.02
CA GLU A 145 3.00 10.56 -11.84
C GLU A 145 3.94 9.44 -11.41
N LEU A 146 5.24 9.67 -11.51
CA LEU A 146 6.30 8.76 -11.06
C LEU A 146 7.10 9.43 -9.94
N TYR A 147 7.33 8.71 -8.83
CA TYR A 147 8.09 9.18 -7.65
C TYR A 147 7.55 10.47 -7.02
N ARG A 148 6.24 10.65 -7.01
CA ARG A 148 5.62 11.76 -6.30
C ARG A 148 5.76 11.55 -4.81
N VAL A 149 6.22 12.56 -4.07
CA VAL A 149 6.21 12.54 -2.61
C VAL A 149 4.94 13.21 -2.11
N GLU A 150 4.15 12.46 -1.37
CA GLU A 150 2.96 12.95 -0.66
C GLU A 150 3.30 13.16 0.82
N THR A 151 2.83 14.28 1.38
CA THR A 151 3.05 14.63 2.78
C THR A 151 1.77 14.37 3.57
N TYR A 152 1.88 13.53 4.59
CA TYR A 152 0.84 13.23 5.56
C TYR A 152 1.17 13.86 6.92
N GLU A 153 0.29 13.72 7.90
CA GLU A 153 0.49 14.33 9.24
C GLU A 153 1.75 13.80 9.93
N THR A 154 2.08 12.53 9.76
CA THR A 154 3.18 11.84 10.46
C THR A 154 4.34 11.42 9.59
N VAL A 155 4.14 11.35 8.27
CA VAL A 155 5.13 10.82 7.33
C VAL A 155 5.09 11.54 5.98
N HIS A 156 6.21 11.49 5.26
CA HIS A 156 6.29 11.67 3.81
C HIS A 156 6.32 10.29 3.16
N GLN A 157 5.57 10.09 2.07
CA GLN A 157 5.57 8.82 1.34
C GLN A 157 5.74 9.04 -0.16
N MET A 158 6.54 8.17 -0.79
CA MET A 158 6.71 8.17 -2.23
C MET A 158 5.64 7.30 -2.88
N THR A 159 4.91 7.87 -3.83
CA THR A 159 3.84 7.22 -4.58
C THR A 159 4.06 7.36 -6.07
N SER A 160 3.46 6.47 -6.84
CA SER A 160 3.36 6.60 -8.30
C SER A 160 1.93 6.31 -8.74
N LEU A 161 1.45 6.95 -9.81
CA LEU A 161 0.12 6.73 -10.35
C LEU A 161 0.21 5.97 -11.67
N ILE A 162 -0.45 4.84 -11.75
CA ILE A 162 -0.64 4.08 -12.98
C ILE A 162 -2.12 4.17 -13.36
N ILE A 163 -2.40 4.43 -14.63
CA ILE A 163 -3.75 4.51 -15.19
C ILE A 163 -3.86 3.66 -16.45
N GLY A 164 -5.08 3.22 -16.77
CA GLY A 164 -5.39 2.53 -18.00
C GLY A 164 -6.89 2.62 -18.33
N GLU A 165 -7.26 2.33 -19.54
CA GLU A 165 -8.65 2.17 -19.99
C GLU A 165 -8.96 0.68 -20.15
N MET A 166 -9.89 0.16 -19.36
CA MET A 166 -10.21 -1.26 -19.33
C MET A 166 -10.84 -1.73 -20.65
N ASN A 167 -10.61 -2.99 -20.99
CA ASN A 167 -11.29 -3.65 -22.09
C ASN A 167 -12.79 -3.84 -21.75
N LYS A 168 -13.67 -3.71 -22.75
CA LYS A 168 -15.13 -3.92 -22.57
C LYS A 168 -15.51 -5.32 -22.08
N LYS A 169 -14.61 -6.30 -22.18
CA LYS A 169 -14.82 -7.68 -21.71
C LYS A 169 -14.42 -7.89 -20.24
N THR A 170 -13.80 -6.89 -19.61
CA THR A 170 -13.38 -6.99 -18.21
C THR A 170 -14.59 -6.80 -17.31
N THR A 171 -14.86 -7.78 -16.47
CA THR A 171 -15.85 -7.70 -15.38
C THR A 171 -15.10 -7.58 -14.05
N ILE A 172 -15.67 -6.86 -13.10
CA ILE A 172 -15.18 -6.71 -11.73
C ILE A 172 -16.04 -7.57 -10.83
#